data_6070a2defaab40b6009401a99c6cda1d
#
_entry.id   6070a2defaab40b6009401a99c6cda1d
#
_cell.length_a   1.000
_cell.length_b   1.000
_cell.length_c   1.000
_cell.angle_alpha   90.00
_cell.angle_beta   90.00
_cell.angle_gamma   90.00
#
_symmetry.space_group_name_H-M   'P 1'
#
loop_
_entity.id
_entity.type
_entity.pdbx_description
1 polymer ?
#
loop_
_entity_poly.entity_id
_entity_poly.type
_entity_poly.pdbx_seq_one_letter_code
_entity_poly.pdbx_strand_id
1 'polypeptide(L)'
;MKEITVCIVDDNKDLRNALEEIISMSEGYRCLATLNTVPEAIRKLPVIKPDVVLMDINLGSDESGIDCVRELKPKMPATNFMMCTVYEEDEKIFEALSAGASGYILKKIAPSKLVEAIRELYEGGAPMSSLIARKVVTAFQTKPFSGDAALDDLSHREKQILELLSKGLMYKEIAAELFISQETVRKHVYHIYEKLHVNNRIEAVNKFYGR
;
A
#
# COMPACT_ATOMS: atom_id res chain seq x y z
N MET A 1 -16.92 -8.03 28.16
CA MET A 1 -16.65 -8.07 26.70
C MET A 1 -15.14 -8.30 26.52
N LYS A 2 -14.71 -8.96 25.45
CA LYS A 2 -13.26 -9.09 25.15
C LYS A 2 -12.72 -7.69 24.78
N GLU A 3 -11.62 -7.28 25.42
CA GLU A 3 -10.95 -6.02 25.06
C GLU A 3 -10.36 -6.11 23.66
N ILE A 4 -10.47 -5.03 22.88
CA ILE A 4 -9.79 -4.87 21.61
C ILE A 4 -8.34 -4.46 21.89
N THR A 5 -7.40 -5.28 21.42
CA THR A 5 -5.98 -5.06 21.65
C THR A 5 -5.37 -4.28 20.49
N VAL A 6 -4.62 -3.22 20.81
CA VAL A 6 -4.05 -2.30 19.82
C VAL A 6 -2.55 -2.17 20.01
N CYS A 7 -1.81 -2.13 18.91
CA CYS A 7 -0.42 -1.65 18.88
C CYS A 7 -0.33 -0.40 18.01
N ILE A 8 0.62 0.48 18.35
CA ILE A 8 0.87 1.73 17.64
C ILE A 8 2.29 1.68 17.09
N VAL A 9 2.46 2.04 15.81
CA VAL A 9 3.76 2.16 15.16
C VAL A 9 3.86 3.54 14.52
N ASP A 10 4.69 4.41 15.09
CA ASP A 10 4.86 5.80 14.66
C ASP A 10 6.22 6.31 15.18
N ASP A 11 6.99 7.06 14.42
CA ASP A 11 8.29 7.59 14.84
C ASP A 11 8.15 8.79 15.79
N ASN A 12 7.02 9.50 15.74
CA ASN A 12 6.74 10.64 16.60
C ASN A 12 6.33 10.20 18.02
N LYS A 13 7.20 10.43 18.99
CA LYS A 13 6.98 10.04 20.38
C LYS A 13 5.75 10.69 21.01
N ASP A 14 5.52 11.97 20.77
CA ASP A 14 4.43 12.71 21.39
C ASP A 14 3.07 12.21 20.88
N LEU A 15 3.01 11.92 19.58
CA LEU A 15 1.80 11.34 18.99
C LEU A 15 1.56 9.91 19.49
N ARG A 16 2.59 9.06 19.60
CA ARG A 16 2.44 7.72 20.19
C ARG A 16 1.86 7.79 21.60
N ASN A 17 2.40 8.68 22.45
CA ASN A 17 1.92 8.86 23.82
C ASN A 17 0.45 9.33 23.84
N ALA A 18 0.08 10.29 23.00
CA ALA A 18 -1.29 10.77 22.89
C ALA A 18 -2.27 9.67 22.42
N LEU A 19 -1.88 8.88 21.42
CA LEU A 19 -2.70 7.76 20.93
C LEU A 19 -2.84 6.65 22.00
N GLU A 20 -1.75 6.33 22.70
CA GLU A 20 -1.75 5.37 23.82
C GLU A 20 -2.69 5.82 24.95
N GLU A 21 -2.66 7.10 25.33
CA GLU A 21 -3.53 7.66 26.33
C GLU A 21 -5.01 7.56 25.90
N ILE A 22 -5.34 7.97 24.65
CA ILE A 22 -6.71 7.88 24.12
C ILE A 22 -7.23 6.44 24.18
N ILE A 23 -6.42 5.47 23.75
CA ILE A 23 -6.79 4.05 23.73
C ILE A 23 -6.95 3.52 25.15
N SER A 24 -6.02 3.84 26.06
CA SER A 24 -6.01 3.35 27.44
C SER A 24 -7.14 3.94 28.29
N MET A 25 -7.60 5.16 27.97
CA MET A 25 -8.76 5.78 28.62
C MET A 25 -10.11 5.30 28.07
N SER A 26 -10.12 4.55 26.97
CA SER A 26 -11.33 4.07 26.32
C SER A 26 -11.72 2.69 26.85
N GLU A 27 -12.94 2.57 27.37
CA GLU A 27 -13.45 1.31 27.90
C GLU A 27 -13.55 0.23 26.80
N GLY A 28 -12.99 -0.95 27.06
CA GLY A 28 -12.99 -2.08 26.12
C GLY A 28 -11.81 -2.09 25.14
N TYR A 29 -10.81 -1.24 25.37
CA TYR A 29 -9.59 -1.19 24.57
C TYR A 29 -8.34 -1.34 25.44
N ARG A 30 -7.27 -1.88 24.86
CA ARG A 30 -5.98 -1.99 25.52
C ARG A 30 -4.82 -1.78 24.55
N CYS A 31 -3.97 -0.80 24.82
CA CYS A 31 -2.70 -0.65 24.12
C CYS A 31 -1.70 -1.68 24.64
N LEU A 32 -1.18 -2.56 23.77
CA LEU A 32 -0.23 -3.60 24.12
C LEU A 32 1.22 -3.14 23.98
N ALA A 33 1.49 -2.29 22.98
CA ALA A 33 2.81 -1.73 22.74
C ALA A 33 2.75 -0.50 21.84
N THR A 34 3.75 0.37 22.04
CA THR A 34 4.08 1.46 21.12
C THR A 34 5.46 1.22 20.55
N LEU A 35 5.62 1.27 19.24
CA LEU A 35 6.82 0.95 18.49
C LEU A 35 7.22 2.15 17.64
N ASN A 36 8.51 2.33 17.36
CA ASN A 36 8.99 3.54 16.69
C ASN A 36 9.74 3.31 15.38
N THR A 37 9.99 2.05 15.00
CA THR A 37 10.71 1.70 13.76
C THR A 37 10.14 0.44 13.11
N VAL A 38 10.37 0.30 11.80
CA VAL A 38 9.97 -0.89 11.02
C VAL A 38 10.64 -2.16 11.55
N PRO A 39 11.97 -2.23 11.82
CA PRO A 39 12.60 -3.44 12.35
C PRO A 39 12.03 -3.87 13.70
N GLU A 40 11.66 -2.91 14.55
CA GLU A 40 11.03 -3.21 15.83
C GLU A 40 9.61 -3.80 15.62
N ALA A 41 8.84 -3.23 14.72
CA ALA A 41 7.50 -3.70 14.37
C ALA A 41 7.54 -5.13 13.78
N ILE A 42 8.41 -5.38 12.81
CA ILE A 42 8.58 -6.72 12.19
C ILE A 42 8.95 -7.79 13.24
N ARG A 43 9.78 -7.44 14.20
CA ARG A 43 10.21 -8.38 15.23
C ARG A 43 9.14 -8.63 16.30
N LYS A 44 8.45 -7.59 16.76
CA LYS A 44 7.56 -7.66 17.92
C LYS A 44 6.11 -8.00 17.60
N LEU A 45 5.54 -7.43 16.54
CA LEU A 45 4.12 -7.60 16.24
C LEU A 45 3.68 -9.06 16.03
N PRO A 46 4.48 -9.94 15.36
CA PRO A 46 4.12 -11.35 15.20
C PRO A 46 4.07 -12.13 16.52
N VAL A 47 4.80 -11.66 17.55
CA VAL A 47 4.79 -12.26 18.90
C VAL A 47 3.61 -11.72 19.72
N ILE A 48 3.36 -10.41 19.66
CA ILE A 48 2.29 -9.72 20.41
C ILE A 48 0.90 -10.12 19.87
N LYS A 49 0.73 -10.22 18.55
CA LYS A 49 -0.50 -10.55 17.84
C LYS A 49 -1.69 -9.67 18.26
N PRO A 50 -1.61 -8.36 18.13
CA PRO A 50 -2.72 -7.46 18.44
C PRO A 50 -3.89 -7.68 17.49
N ASP A 51 -5.11 -7.31 17.91
CA ASP A 51 -6.27 -7.30 17.03
C ASP A 51 -6.15 -6.20 15.96
N VAL A 52 -5.62 -5.03 16.34
CA VAL A 52 -5.46 -3.85 15.45
C VAL A 52 -4.05 -3.26 15.59
N VAL A 53 -3.47 -2.84 14.48
CA VAL A 53 -2.23 -2.04 14.43
C VAL A 53 -2.54 -0.69 13.80
N LEU A 54 -2.26 0.40 14.52
CA LEU A 54 -2.18 1.75 13.96
C LEU A 54 -0.77 1.95 13.42
N MET A 55 -0.65 2.16 12.12
CA MET A 55 0.64 2.22 11.40
C MET A 55 0.80 3.57 10.72
N ASP A 56 1.85 4.32 11.06
CA ASP A 56 2.23 5.46 10.23
C ASP A 56 2.90 5.01 8.93
N ILE A 57 2.79 5.83 7.90
CA ILE A 57 3.48 5.61 6.62
C ILE A 57 4.97 5.90 6.76
N ASN A 58 5.31 7.02 7.44
CA ASN A 58 6.69 7.48 7.55
C ASN A 58 7.26 7.11 8.92
N LEU A 59 8.20 6.19 8.96
CA LEU A 59 8.83 5.68 10.19
C LEU A 59 10.33 5.99 10.26
N GLY A 60 10.74 7.13 9.72
CA GLY A 60 12.13 7.58 9.64
C GLY A 60 12.63 7.73 8.23
N SER A 61 13.93 7.93 8.05
CA SER A 61 14.52 8.45 6.80
C SER A 61 14.32 7.58 5.56
N ASP A 62 14.22 6.25 5.69
CA ASP A 62 14.15 5.33 4.55
C ASP A 62 13.17 4.17 4.77
N GLU A 63 12.37 4.19 5.84
CA GLU A 63 11.50 3.08 6.21
C GLU A 63 10.02 3.45 6.00
N SER A 64 9.32 2.62 5.23
CA SER A 64 7.90 2.80 4.94
C SER A 64 7.03 1.86 5.78
N GLY A 65 6.06 2.44 6.52
CA GLY A 65 5.04 1.64 7.18
C GLY A 65 4.19 0.83 6.21
N ILE A 66 4.08 1.25 4.95
CA ILE A 66 3.40 0.48 3.90
C ILE A 66 4.15 -0.82 3.61
N ASP A 67 5.48 -0.77 3.50
CA ASP A 67 6.31 -1.97 3.30
C ASP A 67 6.27 -2.88 4.52
N CYS A 68 6.24 -2.29 5.72
CA CYS A 68 6.03 -3.04 6.95
C CYS A 68 4.71 -3.81 6.95
N VAL A 69 3.61 -3.18 6.53
CA VAL A 69 2.30 -3.86 6.38
C VAL A 69 2.37 -4.97 5.32
N ARG A 70 3.00 -4.70 4.17
CA ARG A 70 3.16 -5.69 3.09
C ARG A 70 3.89 -6.94 3.55
N GLU A 71 4.91 -6.78 4.40
CA GLU A 71 5.65 -7.90 4.98
C GLU A 71 4.89 -8.64 6.08
N LEU A 72 4.18 -7.89 6.94
CA LEU A 72 3.53 -8.45 8.13
C LEU A 72 2.15 -9.05 7.85
N LYS A 73 1.36 -8.50 6.93
CA LYS A 73 -0.01 -8.97 6.69
C LYS A 73 -0.11 -10.45 6.33
N PRO A 74 0.76 -11.03 5.47
CA PRO A 74 0.77 -12.48 5.21
C PRO A 74 1.12 -13.32 6.44
N LYS A 75 1.95 -12.80 7.35
CA LYS A 75 2.37 -13.48 8.59
C LYS A 75 1.36 -13.35 9.71
N MET A 76 0.49 -12.34 9.64
CA MET A 76 -0.49 -11.97 10.67
C MET A 76 -1.88 -11.74 10.03
N PRO A 77 -2.49 -12.76 9.38
CA PRO A 77 -3.73 -12.58 8.61
C PRO A 77 -4.91 -12.13 9.47
N ALA A 78 -4.93 -12.48 10.75
CA ALA A 78 -5.98 -12.11 11.71
C ALA A 78 -5.83 -10.68 12.26
N THR A 79 -4.66 -10.06 12.15
CA THR A 79 -4.42 -8.68 12.59
C THR A 79 -4.88 -7.70 11.52
N ASN A 80 -5.63 -6.69 11.93
CA ASN A 80 -6.07 -5.61 11.07
C ASN A 80 -5.08 -4.44 11.12
N PHE A 81 -4.62 -3.98 9.98
CA PHE A 81 -3.73 -2.83 9.86
C PHE A 81 -4.52 -1.61 9.41
N MET A 82 -4.45 -0.52 10.18
CA MET A 82 -5.04 0.77 9.86
C MET A 82 -3.90 1.79 9.68
N MET A 83 -3.80 2.38 8.51
CA MET A 83 -2.88 3.50 8.32
C MET A 83 -3.38 4.72 9.09
N CYS A 84 -2.48 5.35 9.86
CA CYS A 84 -2.75 6.56 10.61
C CYS A 84 -1.66 7.58 10.26
N THR A 85 -1.92 8.49 9.31
CA THR A 85 -0.88 9.30 8.69
C THR A 85 -1.35 10.72 8.36
N VAL A 86 -0.42 11.59 7.98
CA VAL A 86 -0.72 12.94 7.46
C VAL A 86 -0.89 12.96 5.95
N TYR A 87 -0.56 11.86 5.25
CA TYR A 87 -0.56 11.78 3.79
C TYR A 87 -1.98 11.56 3.24
N GLU A 88 -2.31 12.31 2.21
CA GLU A 88 -3.59 12.27 1.50
C GLU A 88 -3.42 11.98 0.00
N GLU A 89 -2.19 11.71 -0.45
CA GLU A 89 -1.87 11.43 -1.85
C GLU A 89 -2.47 10.10 -2.30
N ASP A 90 -3.09 10.10 -3.48
CA ASP A 90 -3.80 8.95 -4.03
C ASP A 90 -2.89 7.72 -4.13
N GLU A 91 -1.65 7.90 -4.57
CA GLU A 91 -0.66 6.83 -4.72
C GLU A 91 -0.40 6.12 -3.39
N LYS A 92 -0.21 6.86 -2.30
CA LYS A 92 0.03 6.30 -0.96
C LYS A 92 -1.18 5.55 -0.41
N ILE A 93 -2.38 6.05 -0.67
CA ILE A 93 -3.61 5.38 -0.27
C ILE A 93 -3.73 4.02 -0.95
N PHE A 94 -3.55 3.96 -2.28
CA PHE A 94 -3.65 2.72 -3.04
C PHE A 94 -2.54 1.74 -2.70
N GLU A 95 -1.32 2.22 -2.53
CA GLU A 95 -0.18 1.41 -2.13
C GLU A 95 -0.43 0.74 -0.77
N ALA A 96 -0.94 1.50 0.21
CA ALA A 96 -1.26 1.00 1.55
C ALA A 96 -2.36 -0.08 1.52
N LEU A 97 -3.47 0.18 0.81
CA LEU A 97 -4.55 -0.79 0.68
C LEU A 97 -4.11 -2.06 -0.05
N SER A 98 -3.29 -1.92 -1.11
CA SER A 98 -2.70 -3.04 -1.85
C SER A 98 -1.70 -3.84 -1.00
N ALA A 99 -1.02 -3.20 -0.04
CA ALA A 99 -0.15 -3.87 0.91
C ALA A 99 -0.92 -4.68 1.97
N GLY A 100 -2.24 -4.51 2.07
CA GLY A 100 -3.12 -5.23 3.00
C GLY A 100 -3.61 -4.42 4.19
N ALA A 101 -3.45 -3.09 4.17
CA ALA A 101 -4.14 -2.22 5.12
C ALA A 101 -5.66 -2.31 4.90
N SER A 102 -6.40 -2.43 5.99
CA SER A 102 -7.87 -2.57 5.96
C SER A 102 -8.59 -1.28 6.36
N GLY A 103 -7.85 -0.23 6.76
CA GLY A 103 -8.37 1.09 7.08
C GLY A 103 -7.33 2.18 6.82
N TYR A 104 -7.79 3.42 6.64
CA TYR A 104 -6.93 4.57 6.37
C TYR A 104 -7.53 5.84 6.99
N ILE A 105 -6.85 6.38 7.98
CA ILE A 105 -7.27 7.59 8.69
C ILE A 105 -6.16 8.64 8.70
N LEU A 106 -6.58 9.89 8.82
CA LEU A 106 -5.63 11.00 8.95
C LEU A 106 -5.35 11.31 10.43
N LYS A 107 -4.09 11.65 10.75
CA LYS A 107 -3.64 12.00 12.11
C LYS A 107 -4.40 13.17 12.77
N LYS A 108 -5.17 13.93 11.99
CA LYS A 108 -6.04 15.02 12.47
C LYS A 108 -7.42 14.56 12.96
N ILE A 109 -7.64 13.24 13.07
CA ILE A 109 -8.91 12.68 13.52
C ILE A 109 -9.17 13.02 15.01
N ALA A 110 -10.45 13.28 15.34
CA ALA A 110 -10.83 13.48 16.74
C ALA A 110 -10.69 12.17 17.54
N PRO A 111 -10.32 12.21 18.84
CA PRO A 111 -10.13 11.02 19.67
C PRO A 111 -11.30 10.03 19.65
N SER A 112 -12.55 10.53 19.77
CA SER A 112 -13.73 9.68 19.72
C SER A 112 -13.89 8.95 18.39
N LYS A 113 -13.55 9.61 17.29
CA LYS A 113 -13.58 9.03 15.94
C LYS A 113 -12.50 8.00 15.71
N LEU A 114 -11.32 8.16 16.34
CA LEU A 114 -10.28 7.15 16.32
C LEU A 114 -10.76 5.85 16.98
N VAL A 115 -11.35 5.95 18.16
CA VAL A 115 -11.86 4.79 18.90
C VAL A 115 -13.00 4.09 18.13
N GLU A 116 -13.92 4.87 17.52
CA GLU A 116 -14.96 4.33 16.63
C GLU A 116 -14.33 3.59 15.43
N ALA A 117 -13.32 4.18 14.78
CA ALA A 117 -12.63 3.57 13.64
C ALA A 117 -11.91 2.26 14.01
N ILE A 118 -11.28 2.20 15.20
CA ILE A 118 -10.65 0.96 15.69
C ILE A 118 -11.71 -0.14 15.88
N ARG A 119 -12.86 0.19 16.41
CA ARG A 119 -13.98 -0.75 16.59
C ARG A 119 -14.54 -1.23 15.25
N GLU A 120 -14.83 -0.29 14.35
CA GLU A 120 -15.30 -0.59 13.00
C GLU A 120 -14.34 -1.56 12.29
N LEU A 121 -13.02 -1.28 12.38
CA LEU A 121 -12.02 -2.14 11.79
C LEU A 121 -11.98 -3.54 12.40
N TYR A 122 -12.08 -3.63 13.74
CA TYR A 122 -12.12 -4.90 14.47
C TYR A 122 -13.35 -5.75 14.09
N GLU A 123 -14.48 -5.10 13.82
CA GLU A 123 -15.74 -5.72 13.41
C GLU A 123 -15.79 -6.09 11.92
N GLY A 124 -14.69 -5.85 11.18
CA GLY A 124 -14.55 -6.22 9.76
C GLY A 124 -14.93 -5.12 8.78
N GLY A 125 -15.15 -3.88 9.25
CA GLY A 125 -15.33 -2.70 8.42
C GLY A 125 -14.00 -2.18 7.85
N ALA A 126 -14.09 -1.12 7.06
CA ALA A 126 -12.95 -0.44 6.44
C ALA A 126 -13.00 1.07 6.73
N PRO A 127 -12.67 1.50 7.95
CA PRO A 127 -12.76 2.90 8.35
C PRO A 127 -11.87 3.79 7.49
N MET A 128 -12.50 4.80 6.90
CA MET A 128 -11.85 5.80 6.06
C MET A 128 -12.54 7.15 6.26
N SER A 129 -11.78 8.25 6.20
CA SER A 129 -12.43 9.55 6.09
C SER A 129 -13.23 9.63 4.78
N SER A 130 -14.29 10.45 4.75
CA SER A 130 -15.11 10.62 3.53
C SER A 130 -14.27 11.04 2.31
N LEU A 131 -13.20 11.82 2.53
CA LEU A 131 -12.26 12.21 1.49
C LEU A 131 -11.49 11.01 0.95
N ILE A 132 -10.94 10.18 1.81
CA ILE A 132 -10.18 8.97 1.43
C ILE A 132 -11.09 7.97 0.72
N ALA A 133 -12.28 7.71 1.27
CA ALA A 133 -13.26 6.82 0.64
C ALA A 133 -13.65 7.30 -0.77
N ARG A 134 -13.84 8.62 -0.97
CA ARG A 134 -14.13 9.19 -2.26
C ARG A 134 -12.98 8.99 -3.26
N LYS A 135 -11.72 9.18 -2.83
CA LYS A 135 -10.54 8.93 -3.66
C LYS A 135 -10.46 7.48 -4.11
N VAL A 136 -10.69 6.53 -3.19
CA VAL A 136 -10.74 5.10 -3.49
C VAL A 136 -11.83 4.82 -4.54
N VAL A 137 -13.07 5.28 -4.32
CA VAL A 137 -14.17 5.07 -5.29
C VAL A 137 -13.87 5.72 -6.64
N THR A 138 -13.35 6.95 -6.66
CA THR A 138 -13.00 7.64 -7.91
C THR A 138 -11.96 6.88 -8.71
N ALA A 139 -10.96 6.31 -8.06
CA ALA A 139 -9.93 5.56 -8.76
C ALA A 139 -10.46 4.24 -9.36
N PHE A 140 -11.43 3.58 -8.71
CA PHE A 140 -12.13 2.45 -9.31
C PHE A 140 -13.03 2.86 -10.48
N GLN A 141 -13.54 4.09 -10.48
CA GLN A 141 -14.36 4.61 -11.59
C GLN A 141 -13.52 5.11 -12.77
N THR A 142 -12.33 5.68 -12.49
CA THR A 142 -11.44 6.22 -13.52
C THR A 142 -10.48 5.19 -14.10
N LYS A 143 -10.26 4.08 -13.41
CA LYS A 143 -9.56 2.91 -13.93
C LYS A 143 -10.55 1.74 -13.97
N PRO A 144 -11.12 1.39 -15.12
CA PRO A 144 -11.81 0.11 -15.22
C PRO A 144 -10.79 -0.96 -14.83
N PHE A 145 -11.18 -1.82 -13.88
CA PHE A 145 -10.39 -2.95 -13.38
C PHE A 145 -10.42 -4.07 -14.45
N SER A 146 -9.92 -3.73 -15.63
CA SER A 146 -9.68 -4.67 -16.72
C SER A 146 -8.18 -4.67 -16.97
N GLY A 147 -7.56 -5.82 -16.94
CA GLY A 147 -6.16 -6.01 -17.33
C GLY A 147 -5.82 -5.45 -18.72
N ASP A 148 -6.83 -5.03 -19.49
CA ASP A 148 -6.70 -4.46 -20.83
C ASP A 148 -6.48 -2.94 -20.84
N ALA A 149 -7.00 -2.17 -19.86
CA ALA A 149 -6.93 -0.69 -19.90
C ALA A 149 -5.51 -0.14 -19.79
N ALA A 150 -4.63 -0.78 -19.02
CA ALA A 150 -3.23 -0.37 -18.94
C ALA A 150 -2.49 -0.63 -20.28
N LEU A 151 -2.94 -1.60 -21.06
CA LEU A 151 -2.40 -1.87 -22.40
C LEU A 151 -2.92 -0.85 -23.42
N ASP A 152 -4.08 -0.24 -23.19
CA ASP A 152 -4.64 0.78 -24.07
C ASP A 152 -3.91 2.12 -23.95
N ASP A 153 -3.32 2.43 -22.81
CA ASP A 153 -2.46 3.61 -22.59
C ASP A 153 -1.10 3.51 -23.28
N LEU A 154 -0.73 2.32 -23.76
CA LEU A 154 0.49 2.13 -24.54
C LEU A 154 0.31 2.64 -25.98
N SER A 155 1.25 3.44 -26.45
CA SER A 155 1.33 3.81 -27.86
C SER A 155 1.50 2.56 -28.73
N HIS A 156 1.17 2.67 -30.01
CA HIS A 156 1.37 1.56 -30.97
C HIS A 156 2.82 1.01 -30.94
N ARG A 157 3.80 1.89 -30.77
CA ARG A 157 5.22 1.52 -30.70
C ARG A 157 5.57 0.77 -29.41
N GLU A 158 5.00 1.19 -28.31
CA GLU A 158 5.19 0.52 -27.01
C GLU A 158 4.51 -0.87 -26.99
N LYS A 159 3.34 -1.01 -27.61
CA LYS A 159 2.66 -2.30 -27.79
C LYS A 159 3.53 -3.29 -28.62
N GLN A 160 4.11 -2.83 -29.74
CA GLN A 160 5.01 -3.64 -30.54
C GLN A 160 6.24 -4.11 -29.74
N ILE A 161 6.86 -3.21 -28.98
CA ILE A 161 8.05 -3.55 -28.16
C ILE A 161 7.67 -4.54 -27.05
N LEU A 162 6.52 -4.34 -26.38
CA LEU A 162 6.05 -5.25 -25.34
C LEU A 162 5.75 -6.65 -25.88
N GLU A 163 5.17 -6.73 -27.08
CA GLU A 163 4.95 -8.01 -27.77
C GLU A 163 6.28 -8.73 -28.10
N LEU A 164 7.30 -8.02 -28.58
CA LEU A 164 8.61 -8.61 -28.84
C LEU A 164 9.33 -9.02 -27.55
N LEU A 165 9.17 -8.24 -26.47
CA LEU A 165 9.61 -8.63 -25.13
C LEU A 165 8.93 -9.92 -24.67
N SER A 166 7.62 -10.08 -24.90
CA SER A 166 6.88 -11.27 -24.50
C SER A 166 7.33 -12.53 -25.24
N LYS A 167 7.83 -12.38 -26.46
CA LYS A 167 8.44 -13.46 -27.28
C LYS A 167 9.86 -13.83 -26.86
N GLY A 168 10.42 -13.15 -25.86
CA GLY A 168 11.75 -13.47 -25.31
C GLY A 168 12.90 -12.68 -25.93
N LEU A 169 12.68 -11.79 -26.92
CA LEU A 169 13.73 -11.06 -27.62
C LEU A 169 14.52 -10.14 -26.68
N MET A 170 15.81 -10.04 -26.89
CA MET A 170 16.68 -9.07 -26.22
C MET A 170 16.57 -7.69 -26.86
N TYR A 171 16.93 -6.63 -26.14
CA TYR A 171 16.84 -5.24 -26.63
C TYR A 171 17.58 -5.02 -27.95
N LYS A 172 18.70 -5.73 -28.16
CA LYS A 172 19.47 -5.68 -29.41
C LYS A 172 18.67 -6.26 -30.59
N GLU A 173 17.97 -7.34 -30.37
CA GLU A 173 17.14 -8.02 -31.38
C GLU A 173 15.92 -7.19 -31.72
N ILE A 174 15.24 -6.61 -30.70
CA ILE A 174 14.13 -5.68 -30.86
C ILE A 174 14.56 -4.44 -31.64
N ALA A 175 15.75 -3.91 -31.36
CA ALA A 175 16.31 -2.76 -32.06
C ALA A 175 16.53 -3.06 -33.56
N ALA A 176 17.04 -4.23 -33.85
CA ALA A 176 17.26 -4.69 -35.24
C ALA A 176 15.94 -4.90 -35.99
N GLU A 177 14.95 -5.56 -35.35
CA GLU A 177 13.65 -5.87 -35.97
C GLU A 177 12.81 -4.59 -36.22
N LEU A 178 12.92 -3.63 -35.34
CA LEU A 178 12.16 -2.38 -35.42
C LEU A 178 12.91 -1.23 -36.12
N PHE A 179 14.13 -1.47 -36.58
CA PHE A 179 15.01 -0.49 -37.24
C PHE A 179 15.23 0.80 -36.40
N ILE A 180 15.47 0.64 -35.09
CA ILE A 180 15.75 1.74 -34.15
C ILE A 180 17.01 1.43 -33.33
N SER A 181 17.52 2.42 -32.61
CA SER A 181 18.66 2.20 -31.73
C SER A 181 18.27 1.40 -30.47
N GLN A 182 19.22 0.64 -29.92
CA GLN A 182 19.02 -0.06 -28.65
C GLN A 182 18.68 0.89 -27.51
N GLU A 183 19.21 2.10 -27.55
CA GLU A 183 18.89 3.16 -26.58
C GLU A 183 17.42 3.62 -26.68
N THR A 184 16.90 3.70 -27.91
CA THR A 184 15.48 3.99 -28.15
C THR A 184 14.58 2.88 -27.59
N VAL A 185 14.98 1.61 -27.74
CA VAL A 185 14.26 0.49 -27.13
C VAL A 185 14.23 0.61 -25.60
N ARG A 186 15.38 0.93 -24.97
CA ARG A 186 15.44 1.15 -23.51
C ARG A 186 14.48 2.24 -23.03
N LYS A 187 14.43 3.37 -23.73
CA LYS A 187 13.49 4.47 -23.39
C LYS A 187 12.03 4.03 -23.48
N HIS A 188 11.68 3.30 -24.54
CA HIS A 188 10.31 2.77 -24.65
C HIS A 188 9.99 1.75 -23.54
N VAL A 189 10.93 0.85 -23.22
CA VAL A 189 10.74 -0.13 -22.13
C VAL A 189 10.57 0.57 -20.79
N TYR A 190 11.33 1.63 -20.53
CA TYR A 190 11.16 2.45 -19.34
C TYR A 190 9.73 3.02 -19.26
N HIS A 191 9.24 3.67 -20.33
CA HIS A 191 7.89 4.22 -20.38
C HIS A 191 6.79 3.14 -20.30
N ILE A 192 7.04 1.94 -20.89
CA ILE A 192 6.13 0.80 -20.74
C ILE A 192 6.02 0.41 -19.26
N TYR A 193 7.15 0.31 -18.54
CA TYR A 193 7.13 -0.05 -17.13
C TYR A 193 6.43 0.99 -16.27
N GLU A 194 6.67 2.28 -16.54
CA GLU A 194 5.93 3.37 -15.88
C GLU A 194 4.42 3.27 -16.13
N LYS A 195 3.99 3.17 -17.39
CA LYS A 195 2.58 3.10 -17.76
C LYS A 195 1.88 1.84 -17.26
N LEU A 196 2.58 0.72 -17.24
CA LEU A 196 2.07 -0.53 -16.70
C LEU A 196 2.22 -0.65 -15.19
N HIS A 197 2.87 0.30 -14.50
CA HIS A 197 3.19 0.22 -13.07
C HIS A 197 3.87 -1.09 -12.69
N VAL A 198 4.95 -1.44 -13.38
CA VAL A 198 5.75 -2.65 -13.17
C VAL A 198 7.23 -2.31 -13.08
N ASN A 199 8.01 -3.16 -12.41
CA ASN A 199 9.43 -2.89 -12.17
C ASN A 199 10.38 -3.75 -13.01
N ASN A 200 9.87 -4.77 -13.69
CA ASN A 200 10.69 -5.71 -14.46
C ASN A 200 9.93 -6.32 -15.64
N ARG A 201 10.70 -6.98 -16.51
CA ARG A 201 10.19 -7.62 -17.71
C ARG A 201 9.14 -8.70 -17.43
N ILE A 202 9.34 -9.49 -16.38
CA ILE A 202 8.44 -10.60 -16.06
C ILE A 202 7.05 -10.05 -15.69
N GLU A 203 7.01 -9.02 -14.87
CA GLU A 203 5.76 -8.34 -14.49
C GLU A 203 5.07 -7.71 -15.71
N ALA A 204 5.83 -7.04 -16.59
CA ALA A 204 5.28 -6.45 -17.81
C ALA A 204 4.68 -7.50 -18.74
N VAL A 205 5.37 -8.63 -18.93
CA VAL A 205 4.89 -9.75 -19.77
C VAL A 205 3.68 -10.44 -19.13
N ASN A 206 3.65 -10.61 -17.81
CA ASN A 206 2.50 -11.18 -17.12
C ASN A 206 1.25 -10.29 -17.32
N LYS A 207 1.39 -8.97 -17.18
CA LYS A 207 0.30 -8.02 -17.47
C LYS A 207 -0.16 -8.08 -18.93
N PHE A 208 0.76 -8.25 -19.87
CA PHE A 208 0.44 -8.40 -21.30
C PHE A 208 -0.43 -9.62 -21.57
N TYR A 209 -0.22 -10.72 -20.84
CA TYR A 209 -1.01 -11.96 -20.96
C TYR A 209 -2.20 -12.04 -19.99
N GLY A 210 -2.49 -10.98 -19.23
CA GLY A 210 -3.60 -10.97 -18.28
C GLY A 210 -3.40 -11.91 -17.07
N ARG A 211 -2.14 -12.10 -16.63
CA ARG A 211 -1.76 -12.99 -15.53
C ARG A 211 -1.24 -12.22 -14.34
#